data_8663ed229f45a91ec62993d465ae9413
#
_entry.id   8663ed229f45a91ec62993d465ae9413
#
_cell.length_a   1.000
_cell.length_b   1.000
_cell.length_c   1.000
_cell.angle_alpha   90.00
_cell.angle_beta   90.00
_cell.angle_gamma   90.00
#
_symmetry.space_group_name_H-M   'P 1'
#
loop_
_entity.id
_entity.type
_entity.pdbx_description
1 polymer ?
#
loop_
_entity_poly.entity_id
_entity_poly.type
_entity_poly.pdbx_seq_one_letter_code
_entity_poly.pdbx_strand_id
1 'polypeptide(L)'
;MRPGHPRNHRKSTVAVLAAFFLHIAGEARAGGWPLAPGAGELIVPVTHMTAGERYDSSGTKQWKPRYTKIEIAPYAEYGLTRRLTLTGEAAWVTDKTDFFGMNFRERGLTRIKAGARFAFGTWAGTHFSVQPIATLHLAGAANDPAATAKGDIDAEMAFVVARNEKLLGIDAFSVQEVAWRYRDRGRPDEVRADITFGAKPWPGVMLLVKSLNTAALSATAAGNTYQSGKLALSLVHDVAPGWALEAGMEHSVFGRDAIAERTLRFAVWRRF
;
A
#
# COMPACT_ATOMS: atom_id res chain seq x y z
N MET A 1 0.10 -29.40 50.65
CA MET A 1 -0.21 -29.86 49.29
C MET A 1 -1.27 -28.99 48.69
N ARG A 2 -1.00 -28.23 47.62
CA ARG A 2 -2.00 -27.48 46.84
C ARG A 2 -2.04 -28.08 45.44
N PRO A 3 -3.21 -28.38 44.86
CA PRO A 3 -3.32 -28.92 43.51
C PRO A 3 -3.10 -27.81 42.47
N GLY A 4 -2.27 -28.15 41.49
CA GLY A 4 -1.94 -27.30 40.37
C GLY A 4 -3.12 -27.16 39.37
N HIS A 5 -3.37 -25.95 38.93
CA HIS A 5 -4.29 -25.66 37.84
C HIS A 5 -3.63 -26.01 36.50
N PRO A 6 -4.35 -26.67 35.56
CA PRO A 6 -3.86 -26.87 34.21
C PRO A 6 -3.95 -25.56 33.44
N ARG A 7 -2.81 -25.10 32.92
CA ARG A 7 -2.75 -24.02 31.93
C ARG A 7 -3.34 -24.52 30.61
N ASN A 8 -4.56 -24.08 30.34
CA ASN A 8 -5.16 -24.21 28.99
C ASN A 8 -4.36 -23.35 28.00
N HIS A 9 -3.49 -23.97 27.24
CA HIS A 9 -2.95 -23.39 26.02
C HIS A 9 -4.08 -23.31 24.97
N ARG A 10 -4.79 -22.20 24.93
CA ARG A 10 -5.57 -21.84 23.75
C ARG A 10 -4.60 -21.66 22.58
N LYS A 11 -4.48 -22.69 21.77
CA LYS A 11 -3.92 -22.58 20.43
C LYS A 11 -4.82 -21.62 19.68
N SER A 12 -4.37 -20.36 19.53
CA SER A 12 -4.96 -19.41 18.61
C SER A 12 -4.75 -19.97 17.22
N THR A 13 -5.73 -20.70 16.73
CA THR A 13 -5.85 -21.05 15.33
C THR A 13 -6.05 -19.73 14.59
N VAL A 14 -4.96 -19.19 14.05
CA VAL A 14 -5.03 -18.22 12.97
C VAL A 14 -5.65 -19.01 11.82
N ALA A 15 -6.97 -19.01 11.79
CA ALA A 15 -7.71 -19.40 10.60
C ALA A 15 -7.35 -18.35 9.55
N VAL A 16 -6.34 -18.66 8.74
CA VAL A 16 -6.13 -18.02 7.45
C VAL A 16 -7.44 -18.28 6.71
N LEU A 17 -8.30 -17.29 6.68
CA LEU A 17 -9.45 -17.22 5.78
C LEU A 17 -8.90 -17.06 4.36
N ALA A 18 -8.19 -18.08 3.89
CA ALA A 18 -7.69 -18.23 2.53
C ALA A 18 -8.74 -18.85 1.60
N ALA A 19 -9.99 -18.89 2.01
CA ALA A 19 -11.06 -19.38 1.19
C ALA A 19 -12.18 -18.34 1.12
N PHE A 20 -12.47 -17.89 -0.07
CA PHE A 20 -13.63 -17.10 -0.47
C PHE A 20 -13.59 -15.59 -0.22
N PHE A 21 -12.55 -14.90 -0.60
CA PHE A 21 -12.77 -13.62 -1.29
C PHE A 21 -11.48 -13.28 -2.02
N LEU A 22 -11.39 -13.78 -3.23
CA LEU A 22 -10.43 -13.33 -4.22
C LEU A 22 -10.69 -11.88 -4.54
N HIS A 23 -10.08 -10.93 -3.80
CA HIS A 23 -10.12 -9.53 -4.21
C HIS A 23 -9.20 -8.69 -3.35
N ILE A 24 -8.11 -8.22 -3.85
CA ILE A 24 -7.15 -7.49 -3.06
C ILE A 24 -6.22 -6.55 -3.80
N ALA A 25 -5.94 -5.35 -3.34
CA ALA A 25 -5.21 -4.32 -4.04
C ALA A 25 -3.99 -3.73 -3.35
N GLY A 26 -3.09 -3.24 -4.10
CA GLY A 26 -1.96 -2.41 -3.77
C GLY A 26 -2.25 -0.91 -3.86
N GLU A 27 -1.32 -0.07 -3.42
CA GLU A 27 -1.33 1.37 -3.76
C GLU A 27 -1.76 1.53 -5.21
N ALA A 28 -2.51 2.59 -5.53
CA ALA A 28 -3.05 2.87 -6.87
C ALA A 28 -1.97 2.85 -7.94
N ARG A 29 -1.51 1.66 -8.26
CA ARG A 29 -0.71 1.42 -9.42
C ARG A 29 -1.66 1.20 -10.55
N ALA A 30 -1.47 1.92 -11.62
CA ALA A 30 -2.22 1.68 -12.83
C ALA A 30 -1.94 0.26 -13.30
N GLY A 31 -2.94 -0.53 -13.25
CA GLY A 31 -3.02 -1.83 -13.86
C GLY A 31 -2.03 -2.92 -13.40
N GLY A 32 -2.54 -4.08 -13.06
CA GLY A 32 -1.75 -5.30 -12.89
C GLY A 32 -1.34 -5.95 -14.22
N TRP A 33 -1.55 -5.28 -15.35
CA TRP A 33 -1.23 -5.77 -16.70
C TRP A 33 0.18 -5.38 -17.12
N PRO A 34 0.84 -6.21 -17.95
CA PRO A 34 2.06 -5.77 -18.60
C PRO A 34 1.75 -4.63 -19.58
N LEU A 35 2.56 -3.59 -19.57
CA LEU A 35 2.47 -2.53 -20.57
C LEU A 35 3.03 -3.00 -21.91
N ALA A 36 2.51 -2.45 -23.01
CA ALA A 36 3.09 -2.68 -24.33
C ALA A 36 4.55 -2.15 -24.37
N PRO A 37 5.43 -2.75 -25.17
CA PRO A 37 6.79 -2.23 -25.30
C PRO A 37 6.82 -0.78 -25.74
N GLY A 38 7.53 0.08 -24.99
CA GLY A 38 7.62 1.52 -25.23
C GLY A 38 6.48 2.33 -24.63
N ALA A 39 5.38 1.71 -24.17
CA ALA A 39 4.34 2.41 -23.44
C ALA A 39 4.77 2.69 -22.00
N GLY A 40 4.32 3.82 -21.46
CA GLY A 40 4.60 4.18 -20.08
C GLY A 40 3.44 4.87 -19.40
N GLU A 41 3.48 4.86 -18.09
CA GLU A 41 2.59 5.65 -17.24
C GLU A 41 3.39 6.29 -16.11
N LEU A 42 3.12 7.56 -15.85
CA LEU A 42 3.61 8.32 -14.71
C LEU A 42 2.42 8.82 -13.92
N ILE A 43 2.40 8.52 -12.63
CA ILE A 43 1.41 9.04 -11.68
C ILE A 43 2.16 9.88 -10.65
N VAL A 44 1.76 11.13 -10.48
CA VAL A 44 2.35 12.05 -9.49
C VAL A 44 1.30 12.35 -8.43
N PRO A 45 1.20 11.54 -7.36
CA PRO A 45 0.30 11.79 -6.26
C PRO A 45 0.88 12.81 -5.28
N VAL A 46 -0.03 13.63 -4.73
CA VAL A 46 0.17 14.39 -3.51
C VAL A 46 -0.84 13.89 -2.49
N THR A 47 -0.38 13.43 -1.36
CA THR A 47 -1.25 12.96 -0.28
C THR A 47 -1.09 13.84 0.96
N HIS A 48 -2.20 14.06 1.66
CA HIS A 48 -2.24 14.70 2.97
C HIS A 48 -2.87 13.75 3.98
N MET A 49 -2.05 13.19 4.87
CA MET A 49 -2.44 12.23 5.88
C MET A 49 -2.49 12.91 7.25
N THR A 50 -3.50 12.57 8.02
CA THR A 50 -3.66 12.97 9.42
C THR A 50 -3.98 11.77 10.30
N ALA A 51 -3.45 11.75 11.51
CA ALA A 51 -3.78 10.77 12.54
C ALA A 51 -3.76 11.43 13.92
N GLY A 52 -4.77 11.14 14.73
CA GLY A 52 -4.88 11.53 16.14
C GLY A 52 -5.26 10.36 17.04
N GLU A 53 -5.32 9.16 16.43
CA GLU A 53 -5.65 7.91 17.10
C GLU A 53 -4.71 6.79 16.63
N ARG A 54 -4.59 5.75 17.43
CA ARG A 54 -3.96 4.48 17.06
C ARG A 54 -4.83 3.33 17.52
N TYR A 55 -4.76 2.22 16.86
CA TYR A 55 -5.29 0.96 17.37
C TYR A 55 -4.29 0.35 18.35
N ASP A 56 -4.75 -0.08 19.50
CA ASP A 56 -3.96 -0.86 20.46
C ASP A 56 -3.87 -2.34 20.07
N SER A 57 -3.28 -3.16 20.93
CA SER A 57 -3.15 -4.60 20.72
C SER A 57 -4.47 -5.37 20.69
N SER A 58 -5.57 -4.78 21.18
CA SER A 58 -6.92 -5.34 21.11
C SER A 58 -7.69 -4.90 19.86
N GLY A 59 -7.17 -3.94 19.10
CA GLY A 59 -7.86 -3.31 17.97
C GLY A 59 -8.77 -2.16 18.37
N THR A 60 -8.69 -1.70 19.61
CA THR A 60 -9.45 -0.55 20.11
C THR A 60 -8.69 0.74 19.80
N LYS A 61 -9.41 1.78 19.38
CA LYS A 61 -8.80 3.08 19.12
C LYS A 61 -8.46 3.80 20.42
N GLN A 62 -7.22 4.26 20.50
CA GLN A 62 -6.68 5.05 21.60
C GLN A 62 -6.20 6.39 21.07
N TRP A 63 -6.29 7.42 21.88
CA TRP A 63 -5.72 8.73 21.55
C TRP A 63 -4.20 8.64 21.38
N LYS A 64 -3.66 9.42 20.46
CA LYS A 64 -2.23 9.66 20.28
C LYS A 64 -1.97 11.13 19.92
N PRO A 65 -0.74 11.63 20.10
CA PRO A 65 -0.32 12.92 19.59
C PRO A 65 -0.63 13.06 18.11
N ARG A 66 -1.05 14.26 17.69
CA ARG A 66 -1.44 14.54 16.33
C ARG A 66 -0.23 14.41 15.41
N TYR A 67 -0.40 13.58 14.39
CA TYR A 67 0.56 13.39 13.31
C TYR A 67 -0.06 13.86 12.00
N THR A 68 0.73 14.60 11.21
CA THR A 68 0.33 15.06 9.87
C THR A 68 1.49 14.79 8.92
N LYS A 69 1.18 14.23 7.75
CA LYS A 69 2.17 13.95 6.70
C LYS A 69 1.65 14.45 5.35
N ILE A 70 2.49 15.19 4.64
CA ILE A 70 2.32 15.46 3.21
C ILE A 70 3.37 14.63 2.48
N GLU A 71 2.96 13.85 1.50
CA GLU A 71 3.86 13.04 0.69
C GLU A 71 3.60 13.31 -0.78
N ILE A 72 4.69 13.51 -1.55
CA ILE A 72 4.69 13.53 -3.01
C ILE A 72 5.49 12.32 -3.45
N ALA A 73 4.85 11.35 -4.12
CA ALA A 73 5.47 10.07 -4.44
C ALA A 73 5.27 9.70 -5.93
N PRO A 74 5.97 10.38 -6.87
CA PRO A 74 5.92 10.01 -8.28
C PRO A 74 6.20 8.52 -8.46
N TYR A 75 5.29 7.85 -9.16
CA TYR A 75 5.35 6.46 -9.53
C TYR A 75 5.33 6.33 -11.05
N ALA A 76 6.24 5.54 -11.60
CA ALA A 76 6.35 5.30 -13.04
C ALA A 76 6.33 3.81 -13.36
N GLU A 77 5.68 3.48 -14.49
CA GLU A 77 5.77 2.18 -15.16
C GLU A 77 6.25 2.36 -16.59
N TYR A 78 7.08 1.40 -17.09
CA TYR A 78 7.54 1.37 -18.46
C TYR A 78 7.58 -0.04 -19.01
N GLY A 79 6.87 -0.30 -20.10
CA GLY A 79 6.87 -1.57 -20.80
C GLY A 79 8.17 -1.80 -21.55
N LEU A 80 9.04 -2.67 -21.04
CA LEU A 80 10.30 -3.02 -21.69
C LEU A 80 10.07 -4.09 -22.76
N THR A 81 9.24 -5.08 -22.46
CA THR A 81 8.81 -6.13 -23.40
C THR A 81 7.32 -6.41 -23.20
N ARG A 82 6.72 -7.27 -24.03
CA ARG A 82 5.31 -7.69 -23.87
C ARG A 82 5.03 -8.40 -22.53
N ARG A 83 6.06 -8.79 -21.78
CA ARG A 83 5.94 -9.51 -20.51
C ARG A 83 6.64 -8.82 -19.35
N LEU A 84 7.49 -7.84 -19.62
CA LEU A 84 8.31 -7.18 -18.61
C LEU A 84 7.99 -5.68 -18.57
N THR A 85 7.48 -5.22 -17.42
CA THR A 85 7.25 -3.81 -17.11
C THR A 85 8.18 -3.41 -15.97
N LEU A 86 8.98 -2.38 -16.16
CA LEU A 86 9.78 -1.78 -15.10
C LEU A 86 8.90 -0.85 -14.25
N THR A 87 9.16 -0.78 -12.95
CA THR A 87 8.43 0.08 -12.03
C THR A 87 9.39 0.88 -11.17
N GLY A 88 9.03 2.12 -10.84
CA GLY A 88 9.85 2.98 -9.98
C GLY A 88 9.00 3.97 -9.19
N GLU A 89 9.45 4.33 -8.00
CA GLU A 89 8.82 5.33 -7.14
C GLU A 89 9.90 6.09 -6.37
N ALA A 90 9.68 7.39 -6.16
CA ALA A 90 10.46 8.19 -5.22
C ALA A 90 9.49 8.96 -4.33
N ALA A 91 9.70 9.00 -3.01
CA ALA A 91 8.80 9.67 -2.08
C ALA A 91 9.50 10.80 -1.35
N TRP A 92 9.01 12.01 -1.56
CA TRP A 92 9.35 13.20 -0.77
C TRP A 92 8.30 13.43 0.29
N VAL A 93 8.71 13.49 1.55
CA VAL A 93 7.82 13.61 2.70
C VAL A 93 8.09 14.94 3.42
N THR A 94 7.02 15.54 3.92
CA THR A 94 7.05 16.52 5.01
C THR A 94 6.07 16.03 6.06
N ASP A 95 6.57 15.67 7.23
CA ASP A 95 5.73 15.26 8.35
C ASP A 95 5.89 16.19 9.56
N LYS A 96 4.92 16.12 10.43
CA LYS A 96 4.85 16.89 11.67
C LYS A 96 4.17 16.06 12.75
N THR A 97 4.81 15.97 13.90
CA THR A 97 4.23 15.40 15.11
C THR A 97 4.13 16.48 16.18
N ASP A 98 2.94 16.74 16.69
CA ASP A 98 2.69 17.60 17.83
C ASP A 98 2.62 16.74 19.11
N PHE A 99 3.62 16.86 19.99
CA PHE A 99 3.69 16.09 21.22
C PHE A 99 3.89 17.04 22.42
N PHE A 100 2.86 17.23 23.24
CA PHE A 100 2.86 18.09 24.42
C PHE A 100 3.47 19.49 24.20
N GLY A 101 3.10 20.14 23.09
CA GLY A 101 3.61 21.47 22.74
C GLY A 101 4.96 21.50 22.02
N MET A 102 5.64 20.36 21.92
CA MET A 102 6.82 20.19 21.07
C MET A 102 6.42 19.78 19.66
N ASN A 103 7.02 20.44 18.68
CA ASN A 103 6.78 20.16 17.26
C ASN A 103 8.02 19.50 16.67
N PHE A 104 7.89 18.23 16.32
CA PHE A 104 8.89 17.50 15.54
C PHE A 104 8.50 17.58 14.07
N ARG A 105 9.46 17.87 13.20
CA ARG A 105 9.24 18.00 11.77
C ARG A 105 10.38 17.37 10.99
N GLU A 106 10.03 16.46 10.08
CA GLU A 106 10.95 15.91 9.10
C GLU A 106 10.57 16.38 7.69
N ARG A 107 11.58 16.55 6.82
CA ARG A 107 11.36 16.90 5.41
C ARG A 107 12.50 16.36 4.56
N GLY A 108 12.18 15.67 3.48
CA GLY A 108 13.18 15.20 2.53
C GLY A 108 12.70 14.04 1.67
N LEU A 109 13.62 13.57 0.83
CA LEU A 109 13.46 12.32 0.09
C LEU A 109 13.66 11.16 1.07
N THR A 110 12.59 10.40 1.31
CA THR A 110 12.57 9.36 2.36
C THR A 110 12.61 7.93 1.81
N ARG A 111 12.24 7.76 0.54
CA ARG A 111 12.10 6.43 -0.05
C ARG A 111 12.33 6.46 -1.56
N ILE A 112 13.05 5.45 -2.05
CA ILE A 112 13.14 5.11 -3.48
C ILE A 112 12.77 3.65 -3.61
N LYS A 113 11.88 3.31 -4.56
CA LYS A 113 11.56 1.94 -4.94
C LYS A 113 11.94 1.71 -6.39
N ALA A 114 12.48 0.53 -6.67
CA ALA A 114 12.70 0.04 -8.02
C ALA A 114 12.23 -1.42 -8.10
N GLY A 115 11.56 -1.76 -9.18
CA GLY A 115 11.02 -3.10 -9.37
C GLY A 115 10.78 -3.44 -10.83
N ALA A 116 10.39 -4.69 -11.06
CA ALA A 116 10.01 -5.17 -12.37
C ALA A 116 8.84 -6.14 -12.24
N ARG A 117 7.80 -5.98 -13.07
CA ARG A 117 6.67 -6.90 -13.14
C ARG A 117 6.84 -7.80 -14.34
N PHE A 118 6.88 -9.10 -14.10
CA PHE A 118 6.99 -10.14 -15.13
C PHE A 118 5.67 -10.89 -15.23
N ALA A 119 4.98 -10.74 -16.39
CA ALA A 119 3.76 -11.49 -16.71
C ALA A 119 4.15 -12.87 -17.24
N PHE A 120 3.78 -13.93 -16.53
CA PHE A 120 4.14 -15.30 -16.92
C PHE A 120 2.97 -16.10 -17.48
N GLY A 121 1.73 -15.62 -17.38
CA GLY A 121 0.59 -16.32 -17.94
C GLY A 121 -0.68 -15.49 -18.03
N THR A 122 -1.58 -15.98 -18.89
CA THR A 122 -2.96 -15.50 -19.00
C THR A 122 -3.87 -16.72 -19.10
N TRP A 123 -4.88 -16.79 -18.27
CA TRP A 123 -5.88 -17.86 -18.29
C TRP A 123 -7.27 -17.29 -18.09
N ALA A 124 -8.20 -17.65 -18.98
CA ALA A 124 -9.60 -17.18 -18.97
C ALA A 124 -9.72 -15.63 -18.80
N GLY A 125 -8.86 -14.85 -19.49
CA GLY A 125 -8.85 -13.39 -19.40
C GLY A 125 -8.21 -12.81 -18.14
N THR A 126 -7.69 -13.66 -17.25
CA THR A 126 -6.97 -13.28 -16.05
C THR A 126 -5.47 -13.32 -16.30
N HIS A 127 -4.78 -12.24 -15.99
CA HIS A 127 -3.32 -12.10 -16.12
C HIS A 127 -2.64 -12.40 -14.79
N PHE A 128 -1.54 -13.13 -14.84
CA PHE A 128 -0.74 -13.51 -13.68
C PHE A 128 0.67 -12.96 -13.83
N SER A 129 1.16 -12.29 -12.81
CA SER A 129 2.48 -11.68 -12.79
C SER A 129 3.17 -11.88 -11.44
N VAL A 130 4.50 -11.84 -11.46
CA VAL A 130 5.32 -11.68 -10.25
C VAL A 130 6.04 -10.34 -10.33
N GLN A 131 6.26 -9.71 -9.17
CA GLN A 131 6.87 -8.39 -9.11
C GLN A 131 7.84 -8.30 -7.94
N PRO A 132 9.15 -8.55 -8.16
CA PRO A 132 10.19 -8.17 -7.21
C PRO A 132 10.31 -6.64 -7.13
N ILE A 133 10.48 -6.12 -5.90
CA ILE A 133 10.68 -4.70 -5.61
C ILE A 133 11.77 -4.57 -4.56
N ALA A 134 12.74 -3.69 -4.79
CA ALA A 134 13.67 -3.22 -3.78
C ALA A 134 13.24 -1.81 -3.33
N THR A 135 13.26 -1.58 -2.03
CA THR A 135 12.98 -0.27 -1.43
C THR A 135 14.19 0.17 -0.61
N LEU A 136 14.74 1.33 -0.97
CA LEU A 136 15.76 2.02 -0.18
C LEU A 136 15.07 3.09 0.64
N HIS A 137 15.13 2.98 1.97
CA HIS A 137 14.71 4.01 2.90
C HIS A 137 15.90 4.96 3.15
N LEU A 138 15.72 6.22 2.79
CA LEU A 138 16.74 7.23 2.98
C LEU A 138 16.63 7.80 4.41
N ALA A 139 17.77 8.06 5.03
CA ALA A 139 17.79 8.64 6.36
C ALA A 139 17.20 10.05 6.31
N GLY A 140 16.15 10.30 7.08
CA GLY A 140 15.77 11.64 7.49
C GLY A 140 16.84 12.28 8.39
N ALA A 141 16.62 13.50 8.83
CA ALA A 141 17.57 14.20 9.72
C ALA A 141 17.87 13.31 10.95
N ALA A 142 19.15 13.03 11.18
CA ALA A 142 19.64 11.99 12.11
C ALA A 142 19.19 12.13 13.58
N ASN A 143 18.49 13.21 13.94
CA ASN A 143 18.10 13.57 15.31
C ASN A 143 16.58 13.65 15.51
N ASP A 144 15.76 13.26 14.53
CA ASP A 144 14.31 13.30 14.68
C ASP A 144 13.79 11.95 15.22
N PRO A 145 13.12 11.91 16.42
CA PRO A 145 12.48 10.71 16.94
C PRO A 145 11.35 10.17 16.03
N ALA A 146 10.82 11.02 15.14
CA ALA A 146 9.81 10.64 14.14
C ALA A 146 10.41 9.97 12.90
N ALA A 147 11.73 10.04 12.70
CA ALA A 147 12.42 9.42 11.58
C ALA A 147 12.31 7.89 11.63
N THR A 148 11.47 7.34 10.76
CA THR A 148 11.08 5.92 10.78
C THR A 148 12.05 5.00 10.06
N ALA A 149 13.03 5.53 9.30
CA ALA A 149 13.98 4.71 8.53
C ALA A 149 15.33 5.38 8.42
N LYS A 150 16.41 4.62 8.56
CA LYS A 150 17.80 5.10 8.55
C LYS A 150 18.65 4.28 7.58
N GLY A 151 18.45 4.46 6.28
CA GLY A 151 19.22 3.78 5.25
C GLY A 151 18.97 2.26 5.18
N ASP A 152 17.77 1.84 5.51
CA ASP A 152 17.35 0.44 5.48
C ASP A 152 16.96 0.02 4.07
N ILE A 153 17.13 -1.25 3.76
CA ILE A 153 16.68 -1.85 2.49
C ILE A 153 15.60 -2.88 2.80
N ASP A 154 14.46 -2.74 2.13
CA ASP A 154 13.41 -3.76 2.11
C ASP A 154 13.43 -4.44 0.74
N ALA A 155 13.19 -5.75 0.73
CA ALA A 155 12.97 -6.53 -0.49
C ALA A 155 11.57 -7.12 -0.46
N GLU A 156 10.82 -6.97 -1.56
CA GLU A 156 9.45 -7.46 -1.63
C GLU A 156 9.27 -8.33 -2.87
N MET A 157 8.53 -9.42 -2.72
CA MET A 157 8.08 -10.27 -3.81
C MET A 157 6.56 -10.28 -3.81
N ALA A 158 5.96 -9.70 -4.85
CA ALA A 158 4.52 -9.68 -5.03
C ALA A 158 4.07 -10.67 -6.10
N PHE A 159 2.94 -11.32 -5.86
CA PHE A 159 2.15 -12.05 -6.84
C PHE A 159 0.94 -11.19 -7.19
N VAL A 160 0.75 -10.93 -8.49
CA VAL A 160 -0.27 -10.01 -8.99
C VAL A 160 -1.21 -10.76 -9.93
N VAL A 161 -2.50 -10.60 -9.69
CA VAL A 161 -3.58 -11.12 -10.53
C VAL A 161 -4.41 -9.95 -11.02
N ALA A 162 -4.61 -9.84 -12.33
CA ALA A 162 -5.38 -8.76 -12.92
C ALA A 162 -6.40 -9.30 -13.91
N ARG A 163 -7.62 -8.80 -13.86
CA ARG A 163 -8.72 -9.21 -14.71
C ARG A 163 -9.58 -8.02 -15.14
N ASN A 164 -9.91 -7.98 -16.44
CA ASN A 164 -10.95 -7.10 -16.94
C ASN A 164 -12.30 -7.81 -16.84
N GLU A 165 -13.33 -7.07 -16.45
CA GLU A 165 -14.66 -7.57 -16.18
C GLU A 165 -15.71 -6.64 -16.78
N LYS A 166 -16.95 -7.13 -16.88
CA LYS A 166 -18.14 -6.28 -17.11
C LYS A 166 -19.08 -6.48 -15.93
N LEU A 167 -19.38 -5.39 -15.24
CA LEU A 167 -20.33 -5.38 -14.14
C LEU A 167 -21.58 -4.61 -14.57
N LEU A 168 -22.70 -5.30 -14.72
CA LEU A 168 -23.97 -4.70 -15.20
C LEU A 168 -23.82 -3.92 -16.52
N GLY A 169 -22.96 -4.40 -17.42
CA GLY A 169 -22.67 -3.74 -18.70
C GLY A 169 -21.60 -2.64 -18.65
N ILE A 170 -21.14 -2.26 -17.46
CA ILE A 170 -20.09 -1.27 -17.24
C ILE A 170 -18.73 -1.96 -17.32
N ASP A 171 -17.76 -1.38 -18.02
CA ASP A 171 -16.39 -1.86 -18.04
C ASP A 171 -15.78 -1.70 -16.66
N ALA A 172 -15.26 -2.80 -16.13
CA ALA A 172 -14.67 -2.88 -14.81
C ALA A 172 -13.38 -3.71 -14.85
N PHE A 173 -12.63 -3.66 -13.76
CA PHE A 173 -11.45 -4.50 -13.58
C PHE A 173 -11.18 -4.75 -12.11
N SER A 174 -10.47 -5.82 -11.85
CA SER A 174 -9.89 -6.10 -10.54
C SER A 174 -8.40 -6.37 -10.65
N VAL A 175 -7.65 -5.90 -9.67
CA VAL A 175 -6.23 -6.23 -9.48
C VAL A 175 -6.05 -6.72 -8.06
N GLN A 176 -5.32 -7.77 -7.89
CA GLN A 176 -5.08 -8.46 -6.63
C GLN A 176 -3.60 -8.62 -6.46
N GLU A 177 -3.07 -8.24 -5.31
CA GLU A 177 -1.65 -8.35 -5.01
C GLU A 177 -1.45 -8.96 -3.63
N VAL A 178 -0.72 -10.06 -3.54
CA VAL A 178 -0.21 -10.60 -2.29
C VAL A 178 1.29 -10.52 -2.34
N ALA A 179 1.90 -9.91 -1.33
CA ALA A 179 3.33 -9.70 -1.27
C ALA A 179 3.91 -10.12 0.07
N TRP A 180 5.06 -10.74 0.03
CA TRP A 180 5.94 -10.89 1.18
C TRP A 180 7.03 -9.85 1.08
N ARG A 181 7.28 -9.13 2.20
CA ARG A 181 8.29 -8.10 2.32
C ARG A 181 9.29 -8.47 3.42
N TYR A 182 10.52 -8.74 3.02
CA TYR A 182 11.66 -8.79 3.92
C TYR A 182 12.03 -7.37 4.35
N ARG A 183 12.28 -7.19 5.65
CA ARG A 183 12.64 -5.89 6.23
C ARG A 183 13.96 -5.99 6.98
N ASP A 184 14.94 -5.19 6.56
CA ASP A 184 16.27 -5.17 7.14
C ASP A 184 16.29 -4.72 8.62
N ARG A 185 17.43 -4.97 9.29
CA ARG A 185 17.75 -4.55 10.65
C ARG A 185 16.80 -5.06 11.73
N GLY A 186 16.36 -6.29 11.62
CA GLY A 186 15.56 -6.96 12.65
C GLY A 186 14.13 -6.42 12.78
N ARG A 187 13.67 -5.64 11.80
CA ARG A 187 12.25 -5.31 11.69
C ARG A 187 11.46 -6.55 11.28
N PRO A 188 10.24 -6.75 11.80
CA PRO A 188 9.41 -7.86 11.37
C PRO A 188 9.17 -7.84 9.88
N ASP A 189 9.30 -8.99 9.22
CA ASP A 189 8.82 -9.17 7.86
C ASP A 189 7.31 -8.95 7.80
N GLU A 190 6.82 -8.55 6.64
CA GLU A 190 5.41 -8.24 6.42
C GLU A 190 4.82 -9.10 5.32
N VAL A 191 3.54 -9.43 5.47
CA VAL A 191 2.67 -9.79 4.36
C VAL A 191 1.77 -8.61 4.05
N ARG A 192 1.69 -8.29 2.76
CA ARG A 192 0.68 -7.37 2.22
C ARG A 192 -0.31 -8.15 1.40
N ALA A 193 -1.55 -7.75 1.52
CA ALA A 193 -2.64 -8.34 0.78
C ALA A 193 -3.62 -7.24 0.41
N ASP A 194 -3.63 -6.87 -0.85
CA ASP A 194 -4.25 -5.63 -1.33
C ASP A 194 -5.21 -5.82 -2.53
N ILE A 195 -6.38 -5.10 -2.64
CA ILE A 195 -7.42 -5.10 -3.71
C ILE A 195 -7.57 -3.75 -4.38
N THR A 196 -7.55 -3.67 -5.71
CA THR A 196 -8.14 -2.59 -6.49
C THR A 196 -9.30 -3.13 -7.32
N PHE A 197 -10.45 -2.55 -7.13
CA PHE A 197 -11.55 -2.65 -8.07
C PHE A 197 -11.71 -1.30 -8.77
N GLY A 198 -11.77 -1.32 -10.10
CA GLY A 198 -12.03 -0.15 -10.90
C GLY A 198 -13.27 -0.35 -11.77
N ALA A 199 -14.08 0.69 -11.91
CA ALA A 199 -15.23 0.71 -12.82
C ALA A 199 -15.20 1.98 -13.66
N LYS A 200 -15.60 1.88 -14.94
CA LYS A 200 -15.66 3.00 -15.90
C LYS A 200 -17.11 3.26 -16.30
N PRO A 201 -17.91 3.91 -15.41
CA PRO A 201 -19.34 4.11 -15.65
C PRO A 201 -19.64 5.07 -16.81
N TRP A 202 -18.71 5.99 -17.12
CA TRP A 202 -18.84 6.94 -18.22
C TRP A 202 -17.50 7.08 -18.97
N PRO A 203 -17.52 7.49 -20.24
CA PRO A 203 -16.30 7.81 -20.97
C PRO A 203 -15.43 8.81 -20.21
N GLY A 204 -14.13 8.51 -20.08
CA GLY A 204 -13.18 9.37 -19.40
C GLY A 204 -13.30 9.40 -17.88
N VAL A 205 -14.20 8.63 -17.26
CA VAL A 205 -14.36 8.59 -15.81
C VAL A 205 -14.10 7.17 -15.28
N MET A 206 -13.25 7.05 -14.28
CA MET A 206 -12.97 5.78 -13.58
C MET A 206 -13.12 5.98 -12.08
N LEU A 207 -13.89 5.09 -11.47
CA LEU A 207 -14.02 4.96 -10.01
C LEU A 207 -13.12 3.86 -9.54
N LEU A 208 -12.38 4.10 -8.46
CA LEU A 208 -11.49 3.12 -7.83
C LEU A 208 -11.90 2.88 -6.38
N VAL A 209 -12.03 1.63 -6.01
CA VAL A 209 -12.15 1.18 -4.62
C VAL A 209 -10.94 0.32 -4.31
N LYS A 210 -10.27 0.57 -3.18
CA LYS A 210 -9.11 -0.21 -2.77
C LYS A 210 -9.22 -0.65 -1.33
N SER A 211 -8.79 -1.88 -1.07
CA SER A 211 -8.53 -2.39 0.26
C SER A 211 -7.02 -2.62 0.38
N LEU A 212 -6.37 -2.04 1.37
CA LEU A 212 -4.92 -2.06 1.57
C LEU A 212 -4.64 -2.69 2.93
N ASN A 213 -3.98 -3.84 2.94
CA ASN A 213 -3.80 -4.61 4.16
C ASN A 213 -2.34 -5.00 4.37
N THR A 214 -1.87 -4.87 5.59
CA THR A 214 -0.52 -5.24 5.99
C THR A 214 -0.55 -5.92 7.34
N ALA A 215 0.24 -6.98 7.50
CA ALA A 215 0.43 -7.67 8.76
C ALA A 215 1.91 -8.04 8.96
N ALA A 216 2.42 -7.80 10.16
CA ALA A 216 3.73 -8.28 10.58
C ALA A 216 3.71 -9.80 10.80
N LEU A 217 4.72 -10.52 10.30
CA LEU A 217 4.84 -11.98 10.42
C LEU A 217 5.45 -12.42 11.75
N SER A 218 6.16 -11.53 12.44
CA SER A 218 6.77 -11.77 13.75
C SER A 218 6.58 -10.56 14.65
N ALA A 219 6.90 -10.73 15.93
CA ALA A 219 6.86 -9.64 16.88
C ALA A 219 7.98 -8.61 16.61
N THR A 220 7.70 -7.35 16.87
CA THR A 220 8.69 -6.27 16.93
C THR A 220 9.63 -6.49 18.13
N ALA A 221 10.69 -5.71 18.23
CA ALA A 221 11.58 -5.69 19.39
C ALA A 221 10.83 -5.38 20.71
N ALA A 222 9.68 -4.70 20.64
CA ALA A 222 8.79 -4.44 21.77
C ALA A 222 7.84 -5.61 22.09
N GLY A 223 7.95 -6.74 21.37
CA GLY A 223 7.14 -7.95 21.61
C GLY A 223 5.75 -7.93 20.98
N ASN A 224 5.38 -6.90 20.21
CA ASN A 224 4.06 -6.74 19.59
C ASN A 224 4.08 -7.09 18.11
N THR A 225 3.02 -7.72 17.61
CA THR A 225 2.73 -7.82 16.18
C THR A 225 1.76 -6.72 15.80
N TYR A 226 1.90 -6.14 14.61
CA TYR A 226 0.96 -5.14 14.10
C TYR A 226 0.24 -5.63 12.84
N GLN A 227 -0.92 -5.08 12.64
CA GLN A 227 -1.69 -5.22 11.41
C GLN A 227 -2.50 -3.95 11.14
N SER A 228 -2.74 -3.67 9.87
CA SER A 228 -3.57 -2.54 9.46
C SER A 228 -4.35 -2.88 8.21
N GLY A 229 -5.57 -2.35 8.13
CA GLY A 229 -6.38 -2.40 6.93
C GLY A 229 -7.02 -1.05 6.67
N LYS A 230 -6.98 -0.64 5.40
CA LYS A 230 -7.49 0.64 4.94
C LYS A 230 -8.43 0.44 3.75
N LEU A 231 -9.42 1.31 3.65
CA LEU A 231 -10.23 1.47 2.45
C LEU A 231 -9.91 2.81 1.79
N ALA A 232 -9.76 2.79 0.47
CA ALA A 232 -9.58 3.99 -0.33
C ALA A 232 -10.65 4.06 -1.43
N LEU A 233 -11.11 5.28 -1.70
CA LEU A 233 -12.00 5.62 -2.79
C LEU A 233 -11.36 6.72 -3.61
N SER A 234 -11.33 6.57 -4.93
CA SER A 234 -10.83 7.61 -5.83
C SER A 234 -11.71 7.72 -7.07
N LEU A 235 -11.79 8.93 -7.59
CA LEU A 235 -12.31 9.24 -8.92
C LEU A 235 -11.14 9.70 -9.78
N VAL A 236 -10.99 9.09 -10.96
CA VAL A 236 -10.03 9.49 -11.99
C VAL A 236 -10.80 10.01 -13.18
N HIS A 237 -10.43 11.18 -13.70
CA HIS A 237 -11.06 11.80 -14.85
C HIS A 237 -10.01 12.14 -15.92
N ASP A 238 -10.22 11.62 -17.14
CA ASP A 238 -9.40 11.95 -18.30
C ASP A 238 -9.71 13.39 -18.74
N VAL A 239 -8.71 14.26 -18.73
CA VAL A 239 -8.84 15.70 -19.04
C VAL A 239 -8.30 16.04 -20.41
N ALA A 240 -7.40 15.22 -20.96
CA ALA A 240 -6.84 15.33 -22.31
C ALA A 240 -6.26 13.97 -22.75
N PRO A 241 -5.95 13.76 -24.03
CA PRO A 241 -5.32 12.52 -24.50
C PRO A 241 -4.05 12.18 -23.70
N GLY A 242 -4.09 11.06 -22.99
CA GLY A 242 -3.00 10.59 -22.13
C GLY A 242 -2.83 11.34 -20.81
N TRP A 243 -3.73 12.24 -20.42
CA TRP A 243 -3.71 12.94 -19.14
C TRP A 243 -4.99 12.71 -18.35
N ALA A 244 -4.85 12.39 -17.07
CA ALA A 244 -5.98 12.31 -16.15
C ALA A 244 -5.65 12.95 -14.81
N LEU A 245 -6.71 13.35 -14.09
CA LEU A 245 -6.65 13.83 -12.72
C LEU A 245 -7.33 12.81 -11.79
N GLU A 246 -6.74 12.59 -10.62
CA GLU A 246 -7.32 11.74 -9.58
C GLU A 246 -7.59 12.59 -8.33
N ALA A 247 -8.75 12.38 -7.72
CA ALA A 247 -9.07 12.84 -6.38
C ALA A 247 -9.62 11.66 -5.57
N GLY A 248 -9.17 11.51 -4.33
CA GLY A 248 -9.57 10.37 -3.50
C GLY A 248 -9.32 10.59 -2.03
N MET A 249 -9.80 9.62 -1.24
CA MET A 249 -9.60 9.53 0.18
C MET A 249 -9.29 8.10 0.60
N GLU A 250 -8.56 7.97 1.70
CA GLU A 250 -8.23 6.69 2.32
C GLU A 250 -8.48 6.79 3.83
N HIS A 251 -8.97 5.72 4.43
CA HIS A 251 -9.26 5.65 5.85
C HIS A 251 -8.89 4.28 6.42
N SER A 252 -8.24 4.27 7.60
CA SER A 252 -8.01 3.04 8.36
C SER A 252 -9.32 2.51 8.92
N VAL A 253 -9.70 1.28 8.55
CA VAL A 253 -10.96 0.64 8.95
C VAL A 253 -10.76 -0.35 10.08
N PHE A 254 -9.57 -0.94 10.19
CA PHE A 254 -9.15 -1.76 11.32
C PHE A 254 -7.64 -1.67 11.52
N GLY A 255 -7.18 -2.07 12.69
CA GLY A 255 -5.76 -2.18 13.00
C GLY A 255 -5.52 -2.89 14.32
N ARG A 256 -4.27 -3.25 14.55
CA ARG A 256 -3.72 -3.70 15.82
C ARG A 256 -2.30 -3.15 15.92
N ASP A 257 -1.96 -2.48 17.01
CA ASP A 257 -0.69 -1.77 17.19
C ASP A 257 -0.31 -0.89 15.97
N ALA A 258 -1.31 -0.26 15.35
CA ALA A 258 -1.19 0.51 14.11
C ALA A 258 -1.82 1.90 14.24
N ILE A 259 -1.39 2.83 13.40
CA ILE A 259 -1.95 4.18 13.35
C ILE A 259 -3.32 4.14 12.67
N ALA A 260 -4.30 4.85 13.25
CA ALA A 260 -5.59 5.10 12.63
C ALA A 260 -5.51 6.41 11.83
N GLU A 261 -5.37 6.30 10.52
CA GLU A 261 -5.11 7.44 9.65
C GLU A 261 -6.25 7.74 8.68
N ARG A 262 -6.31 9.01 8.27
CA ARG A 262 -7.14 9.50 7.17
C ARG A 262 -6.24 10.22 6.19
N THR A 263 -6.40 9.92 4.91
CA THR A 263 -5.57 10.50 3.85
C THR A 263 -6.45 11.07 2.75
N LEU A 264 -6.18 12.30 2.34
CA LEU A 264 -6.66 12.87 1.09
C LEU A 264 -5.60 12.66 0.02
N ARG A 265 -6.02 12.36 -1.20
CA ARG A 265 -5.16 12.09 -2.34
C ARG A 265 -5.59 12.91 -3.54
N PHE A 266 -4.62 13.56 -4.17
CA PHE A 266 -4.75 14.16 -5.51
C PHE A 266 -3.59 13.64 -6.36
N ALA A 267 -3.84 13.34 -7.64
CA ALA A 267 -2.77 12.94 -8.52
C ALA A 267 -2.99 13.41 -9.96
N VAL A 268 -1.87 13.61 -10.65
CA VAL A 268 -1.83 13.79 -12.10
C VAL A 268 -1.29 12.49 -12.71
N TRP A 269 -1.96 11.99 -13.73
CA TRP A 269 -1.59 10.82 -14.50
C TRP A 269 -1.15 11.24 -15.89
N ARG A 270 -0.06 10.65 -16.38
CA ARG A 270 0.41 10.79 -17.76
C ARG A 270 0.67 9.41 -18.35
N ARG A 271 -0.04 9.09 -19.42
CA ARG A 271 0.14 7.87 -20.21
C ARG A 271 0.77 8.23 -21.55
N PHE A 272 1.74 7.47 -22.04
CA PHE A 272 2.47 7.69 -23.30
C PHE A 272 2.92 6.38 -23.96
#